data_dade5c6710c9eee823705a06fd7e1da5
#
_entry.id   dade5c6710c9eee823705a06fd7e1da5
#
_cell.length_a   1.000
_cell.length_b   1.000
_cell.length_c   1.000
_cell.angle_alpha   90.00
_cell.angle_beta   90.00
_cell.angle_gamma   90.00
#
_symmetry.space_group_name_H-M   'P 1'
#
loop_
_entity.id
_entity.type
_entity.pdbx_description
1 polymer ?
#
loop_
_entity_poly.entity_id
_entity_poly.type
_entity_poly.pdbx_seq_one_letter_code
_entity_poly.pdbx_strand_id
1 'polypeptide(L)'
;MLLGVVGCYISYAQSGYIVSTASRQANTFVESPEKQFIDDHFKYYSLCDWTPGMKFMVIPERKDLVIPVFKSAENGKDVNSGELKNKIMEFLGTEVTDRGFVHFNFDCEGKLYYHEVKNITLEQYCMKPKAGIPTLAYLGDVDIAKDLLEGETLYMRTDKVRIDDPNSTSGYKEVYIGMNEKVTVIAVGVGSRAFPVKVVFSDVKGNTYYQPVAVSKTNCGMLDNDFIMEKKNKYFPNAFGFSDANAKKSQTLMEKYGKKAIYLKAETECIDDAGMTVKLPKYTQFVIKNIIVENGSQSVTLDLTATDGKLYRIKTTFVHASVTNLALRNDGYFADVFGIGDMRAKYPDTTEETWDLISHGEVRKGMTTDECRLSLGYPIRVHKVTGGYETWYYQRKSLDFTYKKLERIN
;
A
#
# COMPACT_ATOMS: atom_id res chain seq x y z
N MET A 1 -51.11 12.30 48.38
CA MET A 1 -50.67 11.21 47.50
C MET A 1 -49.57 11.78 46.58
N LEU A 2 -48.30 11.69 47.03
CA LEU A 2 -47.15 12.20 46.31
C LEU A 2 -46.57 11.05 45.47
N LEU A 3 -46.59 11.19 44.14
CA LEU A 3 -45.91 10.26 43.22
C LEU A 3 -44.46 10.77 43.07
N GLY A 4 -43.53 10.01 43.62
CA GLY A 4 -42.10 10.20 43.38
C GLY A 4 -41.72 9.66 42.01
N VAL A 5 -41.21 10.58 41.16
CA VAL A 5 -40.55 10.21 39.88
C VAL A 5 -39.11 9.81 40.20
N VAL A 6 -38.83 8.52 40.14
CA VAL A 6 -37.45 7.98 40.15
C VAL A 6 -36.85 8.18 38.77
N GLY A 7 -36.04 9.22 38.63
CA GLY A 7 -35.24 9.45 37.43
C GLY A 7 -34.09 8.43 37.33
N CYS A 8 -34.16 7.51 36.37
CA CYS A 8 -33.04 6.67 35.99
C CYS A 8 -31.98 7.53 35.30
N TYR A 9 -30.91 7.86 36.01
CA TYR A 9 -29.68 8.43 35.39
C TYR A 9 -28.99 7.28 34.65
N ILE A 10 -29.19 7.25 33.33
CA ILE A 10 -28.41 6.36 32.46
C ILE A 10 -27.02 6.99 32.35
N SER A 11 -26.03 6.31 32.89
CA SER A 11 -24.62 6.70 32.82
C SER A 11 -24.15 6.65 31.37
N TYR A 12 -23.98 7.80 30.73
CA TYR A 12 -23.45 7.96 29.37
C TYR A 12 -21.95 7.60 29.20
N ALA A 13 -21.28 7.20 30.29
CA ALA A 13 -19.83 6.97 30.28
C ALA A 13 -19.37 5.66 29.61
N GLN A 14 -20.27 4.71 29.37
CA GLN A 14 -19.91 3.39 28.79
C GLN A 14 -20.30 3.19 27.32
N SER A 15 -21.14 4.07 26.76
CA SER A 15 -21.62 3.92 25.37
C SER A 15 -20.57 4.17 24.30
N GLY A 16 -19.50 4.89 24.62
CA GLY A 16 -18.40 5.18 23.66
C GLY A 16 -17.54 3.98 23.25
N TYR A 17 -17.60 2.89 24.03
CA TYR A 17 -16.85 1.67 23.73
C TYR A 17 -17.66 0.62 22.96
N ILE A 18 -18.98 0.77 22.90
CA ILE A 18 -19.84 -0.14 22.16
C ILE A 18 -20.11 0.48 20.80
N VAL A 19 -19.43 -0.02 19.77
CA VAL A 19 -19.60 0.43 18.38
C VAL A 19 -20.44 -0.63 17.65
N SER A 20 -21.67 -0.26 17.25
CA SER A 20 -22.53 -1.08 16.39
C SER A 20 -22.11 -0.93 14.93
N THR A 21 -22.16 -2.03 14.16
CA THR A 21 -21.92 -2.00 12.70
C THR A 21 -22.95 -1.14 11.97
N ALA A 22 -24.13 -0.92 12.53
CA ALA A 22 -25.18 -0.07 11.99
C ALA A 22 -24.90 1.44 12.15
N SER A 23 -24.00 1.84 13.05
CA SER A 23 -23.64 3.25 13.30
C SER A 23 -22.41 3.72 12.50
N ARG A 24 -21.73 2.85 11.76
CA ARG A 24 -20.78 3.27 10.75
C ARG A 24 -21.59 3.73 9.55
N GLN A 25 -21.66 5.03 9.32
CA GLN A 25 -21.88 5.53 7.96
C GLN A 25 -20.97 4.71 7.06
N ALA A 26 -21.56 4.07 6.04
CA ALA A 26 -20.79 3.38 5.03
C ALA A 26 -19.67 4.35 4.64
N ASN A 27 -18.43 4.02 4.95
CA ASN A 27 -17.31 4.70 4.35
C ASN A 27 -17.58 4.52 2.85
N THR A 28 -17.98 5.58 2.18
CA THR A 28 -18.01 5.63 0.73
C THR A 28 -16.60 5.22 0.33
N PHE A 29 -16.48 4.03 -0.24
CA PHE A 29 -15.23 3.50 -0.71
C PHE A 29 -14.78 4.47 -1.81
N VAL A 30 -13.88 5.37 -1.49
CA VAL A 30 -13.31 6.28 -2.47
C VAL A 30 -12.36 5.44 -3.31
N GLU A 31 -12.75 5.16 -4.53
CA GLU A 31 -11.89 4.47 -5.48
C GLU A 31 -10.58 5.24 -5.66
N SER A 32 -9.48 4.50 -5.89
CA SER A 32 -8.20 5.16 -6.12
C SER A 32 -8.25 5.99 -7.41
N PRO A 33 -7.49 7.08 -7.51
CA PRO A 33 -7.39 7.87 -8.75
C PRO A 33 -7.01 7.02 -9.96
N GLU A 34 -6.19 6.01 -9.75
CA GLU A 34 -5.75 5.08 -10.79
C GLU A 34 -6.89 4.17 -11.27
N LYS A 35 -7.77 3.74 -10.35
CA LYS A 35 -8.96 2.94 -10.71
C LYS A 35 -9.96 3.81 -11.46
N GLN A 36 -10.22 5.01 -10.97
CA GLN A 36 -11.09 5.99 -11.62
C GLN A 36 -10.58 6.32 -13.03
N PHE A 37 -9.27 6.53 -13.21
CA PHE A 37 -8.66 6.74 -14.53
C PHE A 37 -8.96 5.59 -15.49
N ILE A 38 -8.89 4.34 -15.02
CA ILE A 38 -9.23 3.18 -15.85
C ILE A 38 -10.71 3.19 -16.22
N ASP A 39 -11.60 3.40 -15.26
CA ASP A 39 -13.04 3.35 -15.47
C ASP A 39 -13.53 4.51 -16.37
N ASP A 40 -12.89 5.68 -16.31
CA ASP A 40 -13.25 6.87 -17.10
C ASP A 40 -12.79 6.76 -18.56
N HIS A 41 -11.67 6.07 -18.84
CA HIS A 41 -11.03 6.12 -20.15
C HIS A 41 -11.02 4.80 -20.92
N PHE A 42 -11.10 3.65 -20.25
CA PHE A 42 -10.95 2.34 -20.89
C PHE A 42 -12.21 1.50 -20.78
N LYS A 43 -12.77 1.17 -21.93
CA LYS A 43 -13.97 0.34 -22.00
C LYS A 43 -13.60 -1.12 -22.25
N TYR A 44 -14.25 -2.02 -21.52
CA TYR A 44 -14.21 -3.45 -21.80
C TYR A 44 -15.16 -3.80 -22.94
N TYR A 45 -14.64 -4.48 -23.96
CA TYR A 45 -15.42 -5.07 -25.03
C TYR A 45 -15.30 -6.61 -24.92
N SER A 46 -16.39 -7.27 -24.57
CA SER A 46 -16.45 -8.73 -24.67
C SER A 46 -16.33 -9.13 -26.15
N LEU A 47 -16.00 -10.39 -26.42
CA LEU A 47 -15.84 -10.87 -27.79
C LEU A 47 -17.11 -10.69 -28.62
N CYS A 48 -18.30 -10.74 -27.99
CA CYS A 48 -19.58 -10.48 -28.64
C CYS A 48 -19.85 -9.00 -28.91
N ASP A 49 -19.16 -8.10 -28.23
CA ASP A 49 -19.32 -6.65 -28.39
C ASP A 49 -18.33 -6.05 -29.41
N TRP A 50 -17.50 -6.88 -30.03
CA TRP A 50 -16.58 -6.40 -31.05
C TRP A 50 -17.33 -5.88 -32.26
N THR A 51 -16.95 -4.70 -32.71
CA THR A 51 -17.54 -4.04 -33.87
C THR A 51 -16.54 -3.98 -35.03
N PRO A 52 -16.99 -4.04 -36.30
CA PRO A 52 -16.13 -3.81 -37.44
C PRO A 52 -15.33 -2.52 -37.31
N GLY A 53 -14.05 -2.58 -37.72
CA GLY A 53 -13.10 -1.48 -37.58
C GLY A 53 -12.22 -1.55 -36.32
N MET A 54 -12.53 -2.42 -35.34
CA MET A 54 -11.61 -2.66 -34.20
C MET A 54 -10.29 -3.24 -34.70
N LYS A 55 -9.17 -2.68 -34.20
CA LYS A 55 -7.82 -3.04 -34.63
C LYS A 55 -7.06 -3.78 -33.55
N PHE A 56 -6.33 -4.78 -33.99
CA PHE A 56 -5.52 -5.62 -33.12
C PHE A 56 -4.14 -5.84 -33.75
N MET A 57 -3.08 -5.92 -32.93
CA MET A 57 -1.78 -6.34 -33.42
C MET A 57 -1.52 -7.81 -33.10
N VAL A 58 -0.97 -8.55 -34.05
CA VAL A 58 -0.62 -9.97 -33.87
C VAL A 58 0.69 -10.07 -33.11
N ILE A 59 0.61 -10.53 -31.85
CA ILE A 59 1.76 -10.73 -30.95
C ILE A 59 1.79 -12.21 -30.52
N PRO A 60 2.37 -13.11 -31.31
CA PRO A 60 2.36 -14.56 -31.03
C PRO A 60 3.29 -14.88 -29.85
N GLU A 61 2.79 -15.66 -28.91
CA GLU A 61 3.60 -16.36 -27.92
C GLU A 61 4.21 -17.64 -28.51
N ARG A 62 5.15 -18.31 -27.82
CA ARG A 62 5.81 -19.52 -28.30
C ARG A 62 4.84 -20.62 -28.73
N LYS A 63 3.78 -20.84 -27.95
CA LYS A 63 2.74 -21.85 -28.28
C LYS A 63 1.98 -21.52 -29.55
N ASP A 64 1.79 -20.23 -29.85
CA ASP A 64 1.05 -19.76 -31.02
C ASP A 64 1.84 -19.86 -32.32
N LEU A 65 3.15 -20.05 -32.23
CA LEU A 65 4.01 -20.33 -33.38
C LEU A 65 3.87 -21.78 -33.89
N VAL A 66 3.35 -22.68 -33.04
CA VAL A 66 3.14 -24.09 -33.36
C VAL A 66 1.69 -24.37 -33.72
N ILE A 67 0.75 -23.69 -33.05
CA ILE A 67 -0.69 -23.89 -33.26
C ILE A 67 -1.22 -22.70 -34.07
N PRO A 68 -1.67 -22.93 -35.32
CA PRO A 68 -2.25 -21.89 -36.16
C PRO A 68 -3.50 -21.29 -35.50
N VAL A 69 -3.60 -19.95 -35.51
CA VAL A 69 -4.74 -19.19 -34.94
C VAL A 69 -5.67 -18.72 -36.06
N PHE A 70 -5.11 -18.49 -37.26
CA PHE A 70 -5.84 -17.95 -38.41
C PHE A 70 -5.73 -18.84 -39.61
N LYS A 71 -6.74 -18.73 -40.49
CA LYS A 71 -6.77 -19.31 -41.81
C LYS A 71 -6.91 -18.20 -42.86
N SER A 72 -6.32 -18.42 -44.03
CA SER A 72 -6.54 -17.55 -45.18
C SER A 72 -7.95 -17.77 -45.74
N ALA A 73 -8.69 -16.69 -45.99
CA ALA A 73 -10.00 -16.76 -46.61
C ALA A 73 -9.93 -17.21 -48.09
N GLU A 74 -8.77 -17.00 -48.76
CA GLU A 74 -8.59 -17.33 -50.16
C GLU A 74 -8.61 -18.86 -50.42
N ASN A 75 -8.02 -19.63 -49.51
CA ASN A 75 -7.79 -21.06 -49.74
C ASN A 75 -8.11 -21.95 -48.53
N GLY A 76 -8.57 -21.40 -47.41
CA GLY A 76 -8.93 -22.09 -46.18
C GLY A 76 -7.75 -22.74 -45.44
N LYS A 77 -6.50 -22.49 -45.86
CA LYS A 77 -5.32 -23.06 -45.23
C LYS A 77 -4.92 -22.29 -43.97
N ASP A 78 -4.38 -23.05 -43.03
CA ASP A 78 -3.78 -22.49 -41.82
C ASP A 78 -2.62 -21.56 -42.15
N VAL A 79 -2.54 -20.43 -41.46
CA VAL A 79 -1.49 -19.41 -41.57
C VAL A 79 -0.62 -19.42 -40.32
N ASN A 80 0.70 -19.48 -40.49
CA ASN A 80 1.62 -19.43 -39.37
C ASN A 80 1.54 -18.05 -38.69
N SER A 81 1.31 -18.06 -37.40
CA SER A 81 1.23 -16.81 -36.63
C SER A 81 2.51 -15.95 -36.67
N GLY A 82 3.65 -16.57 -36.96
CA GLY A 82 4.93 -15.88 -37.20
C GLY A 82 4.94 -14.99 -38.45
N GLU A 83 4.21 -15.38 -39.50
CA GLU A 83 4.07 -14.58 -40.74
C GLU A 83 3.23 -13.34 -40.54
N LEU A 84 2.33 -13.38 -39.55
CA LEU A 84 1.46 -12.28 -39.17
C LEU A 84 2.02 -11.42 -38.01
N LYS A 85 3.17 -11.79 -37.48
CA LYS A 85 3.77 -11.10 -36.32
C LYS A 85 3.95 -9.60 -36.59
N ASN A 86 3.51 -8.79 -35.64
CA ASN A 86 3.52 -7.33 -35.67
C ASN A 86 2.65 -6.70 -36.77
N LYS A 87 1.82 -7.48 -37.46
CA LYS A 87 0.83 -6.93 -38.39
C LYS A 87 -0.45 -6.54 -37.69
N ILE A 88 -1.13 -5.56 -38.27
CA ILE A 88 -2.42 -5.08 -37.76
C ILE A 88 -3.53 -5.85 -38.47
N MET A 89 -4.44 -6.41 -37.67
CA MET A 89 -5.66 -7.08 -38.08
C MET A 89 -6.84 -6.16 -37.76
N GLU A 90 -7.58 -5.77 -38.78
CA GLU A 90 -8.84 -5.03 -38.62
C GLU A 90 -10.01 -6.01 -38.62
N PHE A 91 -10.80 -6.00 -37.54
CA PHE A 91 -11.96 -6.88 -37.42
C PHE A 91 -13.08 -6.43 -38.34
N LEU A 92 -13.62 -7.36 -39.14
CA LEU A 92 -14.68 -7.10 -40.12
C LEU A 92 -16.05 -7.59 -39.68
N GLY A 93 -16.12 -8.47 -38.68
CA GLY A 93 -17.37 -9.05 -38.19
C GLY A 93 -17.30 -10.57 -38.01
N THR A 94 -18.42 -11.14 -37.59
CA THR A 94 -18.59 -12.59 -37.43
C THR A 94 -19.53 -13.17 -38.48
N GLU A 95 -19.27 -14.40 -38.88
CA GLU A 95 -20.10 -15.17 -39.80
C GLU A 95 -20.32 -16.58 -39.26
N VAL A 96 -21.53 -17.13 -39.45
CA VAL A 96 -21.83 -18.53 -39.16
C VAL A 96 -21.91 -19.28 -40.49
N THR A 97 -21.03 -20.24 -40.65
CA THR A 97 -20.98 -21.06 -41.88
C THR A 97 -22.13 -22.09 -41.95
N ASP A 98 -22.39 -22.63 -43.11
CA ASP A 98 -23.39 -23.72 -43.33
C ASP A 98 -23.15 -24.96 -42.44
N ARG A 99 -21.92 -25.15 -41.98
CA ARG A 99 -21.53 -26.22 -41.04
C ARG A 99 -21.73 -25.87 -39.58
N GLY A 100 -22.25 -24.65 -39.31
CA GLY A 100 -22.44 -24.13 -37.93
C GLY A 100 -21.13 -23.71 -37.23
N PHE A 101 -20.03 -23.51 -37.99
CA PHE A 101 -18.81 -22.94 -37.41
C PHE A 101 -18.89 -21.42 -37.39
N VAL A 102 -18.30 -20.81 -36.38
CA VAL A 102 -18.23 -19.35 -36.25
C VAL A 102 -16.87 -18.88 -36.76
N HIS A 103 -16.89 -17.97 -37.72
CA HIS A 103 -15.70 -17.29 -38.23
C HIS A 103 -15.68 -15.85 -37.69
N PHE A 104 -14.55 -15.44 -37.15
CA PHE A 104 -14.22 -14.06 -36.86
C PHE A 104 -13.31 -13.58 -38.00
N ASN A 105 -13.83 -12.69 -38.84
CA ASN A 105 -13.19 -12.24 -40.06
C ASN A 105 -12.35 -10.99 -39.84
N PHE A 106 -11.19 -10.95 -40.50
CA PHE A 106 -10.23 -9.86 -40.39
C PHE A 106 -9.66 -9.48 -41.75
N ASP A 107 -9.38 -8.18 -41.92
CA ASP A 107 -8.48 -7.70 -42.96
C ASP A 107 -7.09 -7.49 -42.40
N CYS A 108 -6.07 -7.86 -43.16
CA CYS A 108 -4.67 -7.57 -42.87
C CYS A 108 -3.97 -7.17 -44.17
N GLU A 109 -3.70 -5.88 -44.34
CA GLU A 109 -3.02 -5.37 -45.54
C GLU A 109 -3.75 -5.75 -46.87
N GLY A 110 -5.08 -5.76 -46.86
CA GLY A 110 -5.92 -6.11 -48.01
C GLY A 110 -6.09 -7.61 -48.25
N LYS A 111 -5.59 -8.46 -47.34
CA LYS A 111 -5.81 -9.91 -47.36
C LYS A 111 -6.76 -10.33 -46.26
N LEU A 112 -7.69 -11.21 -46.59
CA LEU A 112 -8.71 -11.68 -45.66
C LEU A 112 -8.26 -12.92 -44.92
N TYR A 113 -8.48 -12.90 -43.61
CA TYR A 113 -8.18 -13.99 -42.68
C TYR A 113 -9.38 -14.25 -41.79
N TYR A 114 -9.50 -15.44 -41.24
CA TYR A 114 -10.48 -15.73 -40.22
C TYR A 114 -9.95 -16.61 -39.11
N HIS A 115 -10.49 -16.42 -37.90
CA HIS A 115 -10.36 -17.32 -36.77
C HIS A 115 -11.60 -18.21 -36.70
N GLU A 116 -11.43 -19.52 -36.75
CA GLU A 116 -12.53 -20.48 -36.79
C GLU A 116 -12.79 -21.12 -35.42
N VAL A 117 -14.02 -21.03 -34.95
CA VAL A 117 -14.50 -21.69 -33.74
C VAL A 117 -15.51 -22.76 -34.10
N LYS A 118 -15.23 -24.03 -33.69
CA LYS A 118 -16.03 -25.18 -34.03
C LYS A 118 -16.85 -25.70 -32.84
N ASN A 119 -17.99 -26.35 -33.17
CA ASN A 119 -18.81 -27.09 -32.20
C ASN A 119 -19.34 -26.27 -31.01
N ILE A 120 -19.52 -24.96 -31.19
CA ILE A 120 -20.05 -24.06 -30.17
C ILE A 120 -20.69 -22.86 -30.86
N THR A 121 -21.80 -22.35 -30.32
CA THR A 121 -22.41 -21.09 -30.83
C THR A 121 -21.57 -19.88 -30.41
N LEU A 122 -21.77 -18.76 -31.13
CA LEU A 122 -21.11 -17.49 -30.77
C LEU A 122 -21.41 -17.09 -29.33
N GLU A 123 -22.68 -17.15 -28.91
CA GLU A 123 -23.11 -16.81 -27.55
C GLU A 123 -22.42 -17.67 -26.50
N GLN A 124 -22.40 -18.99 -26.71
CA GLN A 124 -21.72 -19.91 -25.80
C GLN A 124 -20.21 -19.67 -25.75
N TYR A 125 -19.59 -19.28 -26.86
CA TYR A 125 -18.18 -18.94 -26.91
C TYR A 125 -17.86 -17.67 -26.13
N CYS A 126 -18.69 -16.64 -26.29
CA CYS A 126 -18.55 -15.36 -25.56
C CYS A 126 -18.73 -15.50 -24.05
N MET A 127 -19.56 -16.45 -23.60
CA MET A 127 -19.77 -16.72 -22.17
C MET A 127 -18.59 -17.44 -21.48
N LYS A 128 -17.62 -17.96 -22.27
CA LYS A 128 -16.48 -18.66 -21.65
C LYS A 128 -15.58 -17.70 -20.89
N PRO A 129 -15.17 -18.05 -19.65
CA PRO A 129 -14.08 -17.34 -18.97
C PRO A 129 -12.84 -17.32 -19.88
N LYS A 130 -12.17 -16.19 -20.00
CA LYS A 130 -11.03 -15.98 -20.89
C LYS A 130 -11.34 -16.13 -22.40
N ALA A 131 -12.61 -15.95 -22.80
CA ALA A 131 -12.95 -15.90 -24.22
C ALA A 131 -12.10 -14.81 -24.92
N GLY A 132 -11.71 -15.09 -26.13
CA GLY A 132 -10.91 -14.18 -26.94
C GLY A 132 -10.10 -14.92 -27.98
N ILE A 133 -9.53 -14.21 -28.92
CA ILE A 133 -8.71 -14.76 -30.00
C ILE A 133 -7.24 -14.69 -29.60
N PRO A 134 -6.51 -15.83 -29.58
CA PRO A 134 -5.08 -15.83 -29.26
C PRO A 134 -4.27 -14.90 -30.18
N THR A 135 -3.11 -14.48 -29.74
CA THR A 135 -2.15 -13.60 -30.43
C THR A 135 -2.55 -12.14 -30.60
N LEU A 136 -3.82 -11.79 -30.50
CA LEU A 136 -4.32 -10.44 -30.76
C LEU A 136 -4.23 -9.53 -29.55
N ALA A 137 -3.40 -8.48 -29.59
CA ALA A 137 -3.37 -7.38 -28.62
C ALA A 137 -4.29 -6.25 -29.12
N TYR A 138 -5.23 -5.80 -28.30
CA TYR A 138 -6.18 -4.76 -28.67
C TYR A 138 -5.49 -3.40 -28.76
N LEU A 139 -5.54 -2.75 -29.94
CA LEU A 139 -4.85 -1.48 -30.18
C LEU A 139 -5.61 -0.27 -29.61
N GLY A 140 -6.94 -0.34 -29.47
CA GLY A 140 -7.69 0.76 -28.88
C GLY A 140 -7.23 1.12 -27.47
N ASP A 141 -6.88 0.14 -26.63
CA ASP A 141 -6.29 0.37 -25.32
C ASP A 141 -4.91 1.04 -25.41
N VAL A 142 -4.11 0.67 -26.42
CA VAL A 142 -2.76 1.22 -26.62
C VAL A 142 -2.82 2.67 -27.09
N ASP A 143 -3.72 2.98 -28.03
CA ASP A 143 -3.89 4.33 -28.59
C ASP A 143 -4.36 5.31 -27.51
N ILE A 144 -5.39 4.93 -26.73
CA ILE A 144 -5.87 5.76 -25.60
C ILE A 144 -4.76 5.95 -24.56
N ALA A 145 -4.06 4.86 -24.18
CA ALA A 145 -2.97 4.95 -23.20
C ALA A 145 -1.81 5.82 -23.71
N LYS A 146 -1.50 5.79 -25.00
CA LYS A 146 -0.50 6.64 -25.62
C LYS A 146 -0.86 8.11 -25.49
N ASP A 147 -2.07 8.47 -25.86
CA ASP A 147 -2.54 9.87 -25.82
C ASP A 147 -2.59 10.44 -24.39
N LEU A 148 -2.89 9.58 -23.39
CA LEU A 148 -3.08 10.02 -22.01
C LEU A 148 -1.82 9.92 -21.14
N LEU A 149 -0.86 9.07 -21.47
CA LEU A 149 0.27 8.77 -20.58
C LEU A 149 1.62 9.28 -21.08
N GLU A 150 1.83 9.47 -22.39
CA GLU A 150 3.12 9.97 -22.89
C GLU A 150 3.44 11.36 -22.34
N GLY A 151 4.62 11.53 -21.74
CA GLY A 151 5.05 12.76 -21.06
C GLY A 151 4.62 12.85 -19.58
N GLU A 152 3.72 12.01 -19.12
CA GLU A 152 3.21 12.08 -17.75
C GLU A 152 4.21 11.56 -16.72
N THR A 153 4.09 12.11 -15.52
CA THR A 153 4.83 11.65 -14.33
C THR A 153 4.02 10.61 -13.58
N LEU A 154 4.61 9.44 -13.38
CA LEU A 154 4.03 8.35 -12.60
C LEU A 154 4.92 7.96 -11.42
N TYR A 155 4.37 7.20 -10.50
CA TYR A 155 5.07 6.63 -9.34
C TYR A 155 4.94 5.11 -9.36
N MET A 156 6.05 4.39 -9.22
CA MET A 156 6.05 2.93 -9.27
C MET A 156 5.28 2.32 -8.11
N ARG A 157 4.39 1.38 -8.43
CA ARG A 157 3.66 0.54 -7.46
C ARG A 157 4.18 -0.91 -7.44
N THR A 158 5.16 -1.19 -8.27
CA THR A 158 5.91 -2.46 -8.31
C THR A 158 7.41 -2.19 -8.29
N ASP A 159 8.16 -3.09 -7.70
CA ASP A 159 9.62 -3.04 -7.66
C ASP A 159 10.29 -3.80 -8.81
N LYS A 160 9.50 -4.57 -9.60
CA LYS A 160 9.99 -5.37 -10.73
C LYS A 160 9.53 -4.78 -12.05
N VAL A 161 10.49 -4.40 -12.86
CA VAL A 161 10.30 -3.84 -14.20
C VAL A 161 11.18 -4.56 -15.21
N ARG A 162 11.08 -4.21 -16.48
CA ARG A 162 11.80 -4.88 -17.57
C ARG A 162 12.69 -3.93 -18.33
N ILE A 163 13.77 -4.48 -18.87
CA ILE A 163 14.60 -3.89 -19.92
C ILE A 163 14.63 -4.85 -21.10
N ASP A 164 14.75 -4.33 -22.32
CA ASP A 164 14.94 -5.18 -23.49
C ASP A 164 16.30 -5.87 -23.40
N ASP A 165 16.34 -7.18 -23.68
CA ASP A 165 17.54 -8.00 -23.71
C ASP A 165 17.47 -8.95 -24.91
N PRO A 166 18.12 -8.62 -26.03
CA PRO A 166 18.13 -9.45 -27.23
C PRO A 166 18.74 -10.85 -27.02
N ASN A 167 19.59 -11.00 -25.99
CA ASN A 167 20.23 -12.29 -25.69
C ASN A 167 19.35 -13.21 -24.84
N SER A 168 18.29 -12.67 -24.24
CA SER A 168 17.31 -13.45 -23.48
C SER A 168 16.33 -14.15 -24.42
N THR A 169 16.00 -15.38 -24.11
CA THR A 169 14.97 -16.15 -24.85
C THR A 169 13.57 -15.52 -24.77
N SER A 170 13.32 -14.66 -23.80
CA SER A 170 12.07 -13.89 -23.65
C SER A 170 12.14 -12.50 -24.30
N GLY A 171 13.31 -12.08 -24.79
CA GLY A 171 13.55 -10.73 -25.33
C GLY A 171 13.69 -9.66 -24.27
N TYR A 172 13.66 -10.00 -22.97
CA TYR A 172 13.79 -9.05 -21.87
C TYR A 172 14.47 -9.65 -20.65
N LYS A 173 14.95 -8.77 -19.79
CA LYS A 173 15.44 -9.10 -18.45
C LYS A 173 14.61 -8.33 -17.42
N GLU A 174 14.22 -8.98 -16.32
CA GLU A 174 13.62 -8.33 -15.18
C GLU A 174 14.69 -7.69 -14.29
N VAL A 175 14.46 -6.45 -13.90
CA VAL A 175 15.33 -5.67 -13.03
C VAL A 175 14.51 -5.03 -11.92
N TYR A 176 15.19 -4.61 -10.85
CA TYR A 176 14.54 -3.96 -9.72
C TYR A 176 14.64 -2.44 -9.83
N ILE A 177 13.57 -1.76 -9.47
CA ILE A 177 13.46 -0.31 -9.29
C ILE A 177 12.89 -0.03 -7.90
N GLY A 178 13.10 1.16 -7.35
CA GLY A 178 12.53 1.53 -6.06
C GLY A 178 10.99 1.59 -6.10
N MET A 179 10.35 0.99 -5.08
CA MET A 179 8.91 1.22 -4.86
C MET A 179 8.67 2.71 -4.66
N ASN A 180 7.60 3.23 -5.28
CA ASN A 180 7.24 4.64 -5.27
C ASN A 180 8.31 5.57 -5.91
N GLU A 181 9.21 5.01 -6.71
CA GLU A 181 10.16 5.79 -7.53
C GLU A 181 9.38 6.65 -8.52
N LYS A 182 9.78 7.93 -8.64
CA LYS A 182 9.22 8.85 -9.62
C LYS A 182 9.79 8.53 -10.99
N VAL A 183 8.92 8.35 -11.97
CA VAL A 183 9.28 8.04 -13.35
C VAL A 183 8.53 8.93 -14.34
N THR A 184 9.12 9.16 -15.52
CA THR A 184 8.47 9.90 -16.61
C THR A 184 8.22 8.94 -17.77
N VAL A 185 6.98 8.88 -18.27
CA VAL A 185 6.63 8.07 -19.43
C VAL A 185 7.20 8.71 -20.69
N ILE A 186 8.02 7.96 -21.42
CA ILE A 186 8.68 8.44 -22.65
C ILE A 186 8.04 7.87 -23.92
N ALA A 187 7.37 6.73 -23.84
CA ALA A 187 6.63 6.14 -24.95
C ALA A 187 5.62 5.11 -24.45
N VAL A 188 4.54 4.93 -25.21
CA VAL A 188 3.59 3.85 -25.04
C VAL A 188 3.50 3.04 -26.34
N GLY A 189 3.57 1.72 -26.23
CA GLY A 189 3.51 0.83 -27.37
C GLY A 189 2.77 -0.46 -27.08
N VAL A 190 2.83 -1.40 -28.02
CA VAL A 190 2.17 -2.70 -27.89
C VAL A 190 3.01 -3.66 -27.06
N GLY A 191 2.39 -4.26 -26.06
CA GLY A 191 2.99 -5.28 -25.20
C GLY A 191 2.67 -6.70 -25.69
N SER A 192 1.82 -7.41 -24.93
CA SER A 192 1.36 -8.76 -25.29
C SER A 192 -0.16 -8.80 -25.30
N ARG A 193 -0.75 -9.93 -25.73
CA ARG A 193 -2.21 -10.11 -25.66
C ARG A 193 -2.75 -9.85 -24.24
N ALA A 194 -2.12 -10.44 -23.22
CA ALA A 194 -2.59 -10.34 -21.85
C ALA A 194 -2.32 -8.96 -21.22
N PHE A 195 -1.31 -8.25 -21.70
CA PHE A 195 -0.87 -6.94 -21.22
C PHE A 195 -0.60 -6.05 -22.43
N PRO A 196 -1.66 -5.55 -23.09
CA PRO A 196 -1.53 -4.91 -24.40
C PRO A 196 -0.78 -3.59 -24.38
N VAL A 197 -0.74 -2.88 -23.25
CA VAL A 197 -0.10 -1.57 -23.13
C VAL A 197 1.32 -1.74 -22.58
N LYS A 198 2.34 -1.50 -23.39
CA LYS A 198 3.75 -1.43 -22.96
C LYS A 198 4.08 0.01 -22.64
N VAL A 199 4.16 0.35 -21.35
CA VAL A 199 4.58 1.68 -20.87
C VAL A 199 6.10 1.70 -20.76
N VAL A 200 6.76 2.55 -21.53
CA VAL A 200 8.21 2.79 -21.49
C VAL A 200 8.45 4.08 -20.74
N PHE A 201 9.35 4.08 -19.76
CA PHE A 201 9.58 5.21 -18.89
C PHE A 201 11.04 5.32 -18.46
N SER A 202 11.44 6.51 -18.00
CA SER A 202 12.75 6.77 -17.43
C SER A 202 12.63 7.12 -15.93
N ASP A 203 13.64 6.69 -15.15
CA ASP A 203 13.84 7.15 -13.79
C ASP A 203 14.49 8.54 -13.75
N VAL A 204 14.65 9.10 -12.53
CA VAL A 204 15.29 10.40 -12.32
C VAL A 204 16.79 10.44 -12.71
N LYS A 205 17.40 9.25 -12.90
CA LYS A 205 18.80 9.12 -13.33
C LYS A 205 18.94 8.96 -14.85
N GLY A 206 17.82 8.88 -15.58
CA GLY A 206 17.78 8.70 -17.02
C GLY A 206 17.86 7.24 -17.49
N ASN A 207 17.80 6.25 -16.58
CA ASN A 207 17.72 4.85 -17.00
C ASN A 207 16.34 4.56 -17.55
N THR A 208 16.28 3.78 -18.63
CA THR A 208 15.04 3.45 -19.33
C THR A 208 14.58 2.03 -19.00
N TYR A 209 13.30 1.90 -18.71
CA TYR A 209 12.63 0.66 -18.36
C TYR A 209 11.30 0.57 -19.08
N TYR A 210 10.66 -0.59 -19.00
CA TYR A 210 9.26 -0.71 -19.39
C TYR A 210 8.48 -1.68 -18.48
N GLN A 211 7.16 -1.46 -18.44
CA GLN A 211 6.21 -2.36 -17.79
C GLN A 211 5.02 -2.59 -18.71
N PRO A 212 4.75 -3.86 -19.11
CA PRO A 212 3.53 -4.18 -19.83
C PRO A 212 2.38 -4.30 -18.84
N VAL A 213 1.25 -3.63 -19.14
CA VAL A 213 0.06 -3.61 -18.29
C VAL A 213 -1.21 -3.88 -19.08
N ALA A 214 -2.24 -4.36 -18.39
CA ALA A 214 -3.61 -4.36 -18.86
C ALA A 214 -4.32 -3.12 -18.30
N VAL A 215 -5.13 -2.47 -19.12
CA VAL A 215 -5.99 -1.33 -18.75
C VAL A 215 -7.46 -1.68 -18.92
N SER A 216 -7.79 -2.63 -19.79
CA SER A 216 -9.12 -3.22 -19.93
C SER A 216 -9.04 -4.75 -19.96
N LYS A 217 -10.21 -5.42 -20.02
CA LYS A 217 -10.31 -6.88 -20.18
C LYS A 217 -10.45 -7.30 -21.64
N THR A 218 -10.43 -6.34 -22.58
CA THR A 218 -10.65 -6.61 -24.01
C THR A 218 -9.60 -7.56 -24.56
N ASN A 219 -10.03 -8.74 -24.97
CA ASN A 219 -9.20 -9.83 -25.50
C ASN A 219 -7.97 -10.23 -24.65
N CYS A 220 -7.85 -9.79 -23.42
CA CYS A 220 -6.64 -10.02 -22.61
C CYS A 220 -6.49 -11.48 -22.13
N GLY A 221 -7.56 -12.29 -22.15
CA GLY A 221 -7.55 -13.68 -21.70
C GLY A 221 -7.35 -13.85 -20.19
N MET A 222 -7.54 -12.81 -19.41
CA MET A 222 -7.48 -12.83 -17.94
C MET A 222 -8.86 -12.99 -17.32
N LEU A 223 -8.92 -13.50 -16.09
CA LEU A 223 -10.14 -13.56 -15.29
C LEU A 223 -10.37 -12.25 -14.54
N ASP A 224 -11.61 -12.01 -14.08
CA ASP A 224 -11.96 -10.83 -13.30
C ASP A 224 -11.08 -10.66 -12.06
N ASN A 225 -10.75 -11.76 -11.38
CA ASN A 225 -9.86 -11.75 -10.23
C ASN A 225 -8.42 -11.27 -10.55
N ASP A 226 -8.03 -11.28 -11.82
CA ASP A 226 -6.71 -10.79 -12.24
C ASP A 226 -6.62 -9.26 -12.22
N PHE A 227 -7.76 -8.56 -12.19
CA PHE A 227 -7.90 -7.10 -12.10
C PHE A 227 -8.09 -6.60 -10.66
N ILE A 228 -7.97 -7.46 -9.65
CA ILE A 228 -7.99 -7.05 -8.24
C ILE A 228 -6.63 -6.45 -7.88
N MET A 229 -6.64 -5.23 -7.33
CA MET A 229 -5.44 -4.43 -7.03
C MET A 229 -4.34 -5.16 -6.23
N GLU A 230 -4.71 -6.10 -5.37
CA GLU A 230 -3.76 -6.76 -4.47
C GLU A 230 -3.03 -7.95 -5.08
N LYS A 231 -3.44 -8.41 -6.28
CA LYS A 231 -2.99 -9.71 -6.78
C LYS A 231 -2.08 -9.68 -8.01
N LYS A 232 -2.09 -8.62 -8.82
CA LYS A 232 -1.35 -8.57 -10.09
C LYS A 232 -0.70 -7.22 -10.34
N ASN A 233 0.62 -7.19 -10.36
CA ASN A 233 1.43 -6.01 -10.67
C ASN A 233 1.42 -5.61 -12.17
N LYS A 234 0.59 -6.26 -12.98
CA LYS A 234 0.45 -5.99 -14.42
C LYS A 234 -0.91 -5.41 -14.80
N TYR A 235 -1.76 -5.15 -13.85
CA TYR A 235 -2.90 -4.25 -13.99
C TYR A 235 -2.41 -2.83 -13.70
N PHE A 236 -2.77 -1.83 -14.53
CA PHE A 236 -2.20 -0.48 -14.46
C PHE A 236 -2.20 0.10 -13.03
N PRO A 237 -3.30 0.09 -12.26
CA PRO A 237 -3.31 0.62 -10.89
C PRO A 237 -2.37 -0.08 -9.90
N ASN A 238 -1.94 -1.30 -10.22
CA ASN A 238 -0.99 -2.06 -9.39
C ASN A 238 0.47 -1.84 -9.80
N ALA A 239 0.70 -1.30 -11.00
CA ALA A 239 2.03 -1.04 -11.54
C ALA A 239 2.43 0.42 -11.35
N PHE A 240 1.47 1.34 -11.48
CA PHE A 240 1.69 2.78 -11.49
C PHE A 240 0.70 3.54 -10.59
N GLY A 241 1.11 4.69 -10.09
CA GLY A 241 0.27 5.64 -9.37
C GLY A 241 0.50 7.06 -9.87
N PHE A 242 -0.54 7.90 -9.76
CA PHE A 242 -0.48 9.32 -10.14
C PHE A 242 0.07 10.22 -9.02
N SER A 243 0.27 9.70 -7.83
CA SER A 243 0.77 10.47 -6.69
C SER A 243 1.79 9.71 -5.87
N ASP A 244 2.66 10.44 -5.19
CA ASP A 244 3.57 9.87 -4.20
C ASP A 244 2.80 9.32 -2.99
N ALA A 245 2.72 7.99 -2.91
CA ALA A 245 2.01 7.30 -1.82
C ALA A 245 2.67 7.53 -0.45
N ASN A 246 4.00 7.72 -0.43
CA ASN A 246 4.72 7.96 0.82
C ASN A 246 4.48 9.36 1.33
N ALA A 247 4.46 10.37 0.47
CA ALA A 247 4.09 11.73 0.84
C ALA A 247 2.68 11.80 1.42
N LYS A 248 1.70 11.15 0.78
CA LYS A 248 0.32 11.06 1.29
C LYS A 248 0.26 10.36 2.66
N LYS A 249 0.99 9.25 2.83
CA LYS A 249 1.06 8.53 4.10
C LYS A 249 1.74 9.38 5.18
N SER A 250 2.85 10.06 4.87
CA SER A 250 3.52 11.02 5.76
C SER A 250 2.57 12.11 6.22
N GLN A 251 1.84 12.73 5.29
CA GLN A 251 0.86 13.77 5.62
C GLN A 251 -0.23 13.26 6.56
N THR A 252 -0.83 12.10 6.27
CA THR A 252 -1.87 11.49 7.14
C THR A 252 -1.35 11.22 8.55
N LEU A 253 -0.11 10.72 8.68
CA LEU A 253 0.51 10.49 9.98
C LEU A 253 0.82 11.81 10.70
N MET A 254 1.27 12.84 9.99
CA MET A 254 1.49 14.18 10.55
C MET A 254 0.19 14.84 11.04
N GLU A 255 -0.91 14.71 10.32
CA GLU A 255 -2.23 15.18 10.76
C GLU A 255 -2.67 14.50 12.06
N LYS A 256 -2.39 13.21 12.20
CA LYS A 256 -2.77 12.41 13.37
C LYS A 256 -1.88 12.63 14.59
N TYR A 257 -0.58 12.80 14.41
CA TYR A 257 0.43 12.79 15.49
C TYR A 257 1.26 14.07 15.60
N GLY A 258 1.46 14.84 14.53
CA GLY A 258 2.40 15.96 14.47
C GLY A 258 2.12 17.13 15.39
N LYS A 259 0.87 17.30 15.88
CA LYS A 259 0.49 18.36 16.82
C LYS A 259 0.48 17.90 18.29
N LYS A 260 0.87 16.66 18.56
CA LYS A 260 0.80 16.07 19.89
C LYS A 260 2.16 16.08 20.55
N ALA A 261 2.21 16.47 21.81
CA ALA A 261 3.39 16.18 22.64
C ALA A 261 3.50 14.67 22.83
N ILE A 262 4.70 14.15 22.72
CA ILE A 262 5.04 12.74 22.94
C ILE A 262 6.24 12.67 23.89
N TYR A 263 6.40 11.53 24.56
CA TYR A 263 7.52 11.30 25.48
C TYR A 263 8.03 9.86 25.38
N LEU A 264 9.31 9.64 25.67
CA LEU A 264 9.90 8.30 25.73
C LEU A 264 9.37 7.53 26.95
N LYS A 265 8.93 6.30 26.75
CA LYS A 265 8.50 5.39 27.83
C LYS A 265 9.64 4.70 28.55
N ALA A 266 10.80 4.63 27.93
CA ALA A 266 12.05 4.06 28.46
C ALA A 266 13.25 4.79 27.89
N GLU A 267 14.44 4.57 28.45
CA GLU A 267 15.70 5.01 27.83
C GLU A 267 15.78 4.47 26.40
N THR A 268 16.05 5.35 25.45
CA THR A 268 15.97 5.02 24.01
C THR A 268 17.13 5.67 23.26
N GLU A 269 17.72 4.92 22.32
CA GLU A 269 18.73 5.42 21.40
C GLU A 269 18.08 6.25 20.29
N CYS A 270 18.59 7.47 20.09
CA CYS A 270 18.21 8.40 19.04
C CYS A 270 19.45 8.88 18.29
N ILE A 271 19.27 9.41 17.10
CA ILE A 271 20.34 10.07 16.33
C ILE A 271 20.15 11.58 16.53
N ASP A 272 21.18 12.28 16.97
CA ASP A 272 21.18 13.73 17.12
C ASP A 272 21.38 14.47 15.78
N ASP A 273 21.40 15.80 15.80
CA ASP A 273 21.62 16.65 14.62
C ASP A 273 23.03 16.54 14.03
N ALA A 274 24.01 16.08 14.80
CA ALA A 274 25.37 15.76 14.34
C ALA A 274 25.47 14.37 13.71
N GLY A 275 24.38 13.57 13.72
CA GLY A 275 24.36 12.19 13.21
C GLY A 275 24.93 11.15 14.19
N MET A 276 25.13 11.52 15.46
CA MET A 276 25.65 10.63 16.51
C MET A 276 24.51 9.92 17.22
N THR A 277 24.72 8.64 17.55
CA THR A 277 23.80 7.90 18.40
C THR A 277 23.95 8.34 19.86
N VAL A 278 22.86 8.83 20.42
CA VAL A 278 22.78 9.26 21.83
C VAL A 278 21.66 8.52 22.54
N LYS A 279 21.84 8.22 23.82
CA LYS A 279 20.80 7.65 24.67
C LYS A 279 20.06 8.77 25.38
N LEU A 280 18.75 8.81 25.19
CA LEU A 280 17.88 9.76 25.84
C LEU A 280 17.09 9.08 26.94
N PRO A 281 16.97 9.72 28.11
CA PRO A 281 16.33 9.11 29.26
C PRO A 281 14.80 9.04 29.08
N LYS A 282 14.17 8.19 29.88
CA LYS A 282 12.72 8.08 30.03
C LYS A 282 12.09 9.46 30.29
N TYR A 283 10.91 9.72 29.73
CA TYR A 283 10.17 10.96 29.80
C TYR A 283 10.82 12.16 29.09
N THR A 284 11.91 11.97 28.32
CA THR A 284 12.32 13.00 27.35
C THR A 284 11.14 13.32 26.44
N GLN A 285 10.81 14.60 26.35
CA GLN A 285 9.59 15.08 25.71
C GLN A 285 9.88 15.71 24.36
N PHE A 286 9.02 15.44 23.37
CA PHE A 286 9.18 15.90 22.01
C PHE A 286 7.87 16.37 21.40
N VAL A 287 8.05 17.14 20.30
CA VAL A 287 7.04 17.34 19.27
C VAL A 287 7.57 16.75 17.98
N ILE A 288 6.72 16.05 17.24
CA ILE A 288 7.08 15.51 15.92
C ILE A 288 7.11 16.65 14.92
N LYS A 289 8.29 16.91 14.37
CA LYS A 289 8.52 17.94 13.32
C LYS A 289 8.18 17.41 11.94
N ASN A 290 8.55 16.15 11.67
CA ASN A 290 8.31 15.50 10.40
C ASN A 290 8.21 13.97 10.56
N ILE A 291 7.48 13.33 9.64
CA ILE A 291 7.39 11.88 9.53
C ILE A 291 7.76 11.50 8.11
N ILE A 292 8.87 10.79 7.95
CA ILE A 292 9.39 10.35 6.65
C ILE A 292 9.07 8.88 6.47
N VAL A 293 8.26 8.56 5.46
CA VAL A 293 7.95 7.19 5.07
C VAL A 293 8.99 6.72 4.06
N GLU A 294 9.67 5.62 4.36
CA GLU A 294 10.69 5.04 3.49
C GLU A 294 10.06 4.10 2.44
N ASN A 295 10.63 4.08 1.22
CA ASN A 295 10.20 3.20 0.15
C ASN A 295 10.39 1.72 0.53
N GLY A 296 9.34 0.92 0.31
CA GLY A 296 9.39 -0.53 0.56
C GLY A 296 9.47 -0.92 2.04
N SER A 297 9.42 0.03 2.98
CA SER A 297 9.49 -0.21 4.42
C SER A 297 8.14 0.03 5.11
N GLN A 298 7.89 -0.72 6.18
CA GLN A 298 6.80 -0.41 7.12
C GLN A 298 7.26 0.57 8.21
N SER A 299 8.57 0.80 8.31
CA SER A 299 9.16 1.74 9.25
C SER A 299 9.09 3.15 8.71
N VAL A 300 9.05 4.09 9.63
CA VAL A 300 9.10 5.52 9.37
C VAL A 300 10.23 6.13 10.18
N THR A 301 10.82 7.19 9.66
CA THR A 301 11.76 8.02 10.39
C THR A 301 11.03 9.23 10.94
N LEU A 302 11.11 9.45 12.26
CA LEU A 302 10.58 10.62 12.94
C LEU A 302 11.69 11.65 13.13
N ASP A 303 11.49 12.88 12.64
CA ASP A 303 12.27 14.05 13.05
C ASP A 303 11.56 14.67 14.27
N LEU A 304 12.23 14.71 15.38
CA LEU A 304 11.71 15.12 16.68
C LEU A 304 12.41 16.39 17.16
N THR A 305 11.64 17.30 17.76
CA THR A 305 12.19 18.46 18.47
C THR A 305 11.92 18.28 19.96
N ALA A 306 12.97 18.24 20.76
CA ALA A 306 12.87 18.19 22.21
C ALA A 306 12.50 19.57 22.80
N THR A 307 12.12 19.60 24.06
CA THR A 307 11.72 20.85 24.77
C THR A 307 12.85 21.87 24.87
N ASP A 308 14.11 21.45 24.81
CA ASP A 308 15.29 22.31 24.77
C ASP A 308 15.64 22.81 23.36
N GLY A 309 14.81 22.47 22.36
CA GLY A 309 14.97 22.87 20.96
C GLY A 309 15.92 21.99 20.15
N LYS A 310 16.58 20.99 20.75
CA LYS A 310 17.46 20.07 20.04
C LYS A 310 16.66 19.14 19.14
N LEU A 311 17.28 18.76 18.02
CA LEU A 311 16.72 17.88 17.04
C LEU A 311 17.23 16.45 17.22
N TYR A 312 16.33 15.49 17.08
CA TYR A 312 16.64 14.08 17.17
C TYR A 312 15.90 13.33 16.07
N ARG A 313 16.44 12.19 15.70
CA ARG A 313 15.84 11.29 14.72
C ARG A 313 15.76 9.87 15.29
N ILE A 314 14.63 9.20 15.04
CA ILE A 314 14.42 7.82 15.43
C ILE A 314 13.62 7.07 14.37
N LYS A 315 13.95 5.80 14.16
CA LYS A 315 13.12 4.88 13.36
C LYS A 315 12.10 4.17 14.24
N THR A 316 10.86 4.10 13.75
CA THR A 316 9.76 3.42 14.43
C THR A 316 8.77 2.88 13.42
N THR A 317 7.78 2.11 13.85
CA THR A 317 6.68 1.64 12.99
C THR A 317 5.33 1.94 13.63
N PHE A 318 4.36 2.32 12.80
CA PHE A 318 2.94 2.45 13.21
C PHE A 318 2.13 1.18 12.95
N VAL A 319 2.74 0.15 12.38
CA VAL A 319 2.10 -1.13 12.10
C VAL A 319 2.50 -2.13 13.16
N HIS A 320 1.51 -2.66 13.88
CA HIS A 320 1.76 -3.73 14.86
C HIS A 320 2.23 -4.99 14.14
N ALA A 321 3.42 -5.49 14.45
CA ALA A 321 3.90 -6.74 13.88
C ALA A 321 3.08 -7.91 14.44
N SER A 322 2.63 -8.83 13.56
CA SER A 322 2.19 -10.14 14.02
C SER A 322 3.36 -10.86 14.72
N VAL A 323 3.06 -11.66 15.75
CA VAL A 323 4.01 -12.31 16.64
C VAL A 323 5.14 -13.09 15.91
N THR A 324 4.90 -13.53 14.69
CA THR A 324 5.85 -14.32 13.88
C THR A 324 7.04 -13.53 13.32
N ASN A 325 7.03 -12.19 13.34
CA ASN A 325 8.08 -11.35 12.73
C ASN A 325 8.83 -10.44 13.73
N LEU A 326 8.57 -10.55 15.03
CA LEU A 326 9.19 -9.71 16.07
C LEU A 326 10.72 -9.84 16.13
N ALA A 327 11.27 -11.02 15.81
CA ALA A 327 12.71 -11.29 15.89
C ALA A 327 13.54 -10.64 14.76
N LEU A 328 12.91 -10.06 13.72
CA LEU A 328 13.59 -9.49 12.56
C LEU A 328 13.51 -7.96 12.49
N ARG A 329 12.93 -7.29 13.49
CA ARG A 329 12.77 -5.83 13.48
C ARG A 329 13.61 -5.16 14.55
N ASN A 330 14.54 -4.34 14.09
CA ASN A 330 15.30 -3.42 14.94
C ASN A 330 14.49 -2.16 15.34
N ASP A 331 13.34 -1.93 14.72
CA ASP A 331 12.54 -0.72 14.91
C ASP A 331 11.36 -1.00 15.85
N GLY A 332 11.29 -0.30 16.98
CA GLY A 332 10.19 -0.44 17.95
C GLY A 332 8.84 0.05 17.39
N TYR A 333 7.74 -0.57 17.84
CA TYR A 333 6.41 -0.07 17.56
C TYR A 333 6.19 1.28 18.26
N PHE A 334 5.63 2.27 17.55
CA PHE A 334 5.47 3.64 18.06
C PHE A 334 4.84 3.71 19.45
N ALA A 335 3.77 2.94 19.69
CA ALA A 335 3.09 2.96 20.99
C ALA A 335 3.88 2.25 22.11
N ASP A 336 4.90 1.43 21.80
CA ASP A 336 5.78 0.84 22.80
C ASP A 336 6.90 1.81 23.19
N VAL A 337 7.41 2.58 22.23
CA VAL A 337 8.50 3.55 22.44
C VAL A 337 7.96 4.84 23.04
N PHE A 338 6.83 5.35 22.55
CA PHE A 338 6.30 6.66 22.90
C PHE A 338 4.99 6.59 23.66
N GLY A 339 4.84 7.49 24.66
CA GLY A 339 3.56 7.90 25.22
C GLY A 339 3.09 9.21 24.57
N ILE A 340 1.78 9.41 24.51
CA ILE A 340 1.18 10.64 24.00
C ILE A 340 0.75 11.51 25.18
N GLY A 341 1.12 12.77 25.17
CA GLY A 341 0.77 13.79 26.17
C GLY A 341 1.98 14.52 26.70
N ASP A 342 1.71 15.59 27.41
CA ASP A 342 2.72 16.37 28.13
C ASP A 342 2.77 15.90 29.58
N MET A 343 3.86 15.18 29.92
CA MET A 343 4.04 14.65 31.28
C MET A 343 4.35 15.74 32.29
N ARG A 344 5.03 16.81 31.87
CA ARG A 344 5.32 17.94 32.78
C ARG A 344 4.06 18.74 33.10
N ALA A 345 3.22 18.98 32.10
CA ALA A 345 1.91 19.60 32.32
C ALA A 345 0.98 18.76 33.20
N LYS A 346 1.10 17.42 33.11
CA LYS A 346 0.31 16.50 33.95
C LYS A 346 0.76 16.46 35.40
N TYR A 347 2.03 16.74 35.69
CA TYR A 347 2.62 16.73 37.03
C TYR A 347 3.35 18.06 37.28
N PRO A 348 2.62 19.19 37.36
CA PRO A 348 3.22 20.54 37.41
C PRO A 348 4.01 20.81 38.69
N ASP A 349 3.71 20.11 39.79
CA ASP A 349 4.37 20.29 41.08
C ASP A 349 5.69 19.53 41.18
N THR A 350 6.04 18.71 40.20
CA THR A 350 7.31 17.93 40.18
C THR A 350 8.45 18.82 39.71
N THR A 351 9.47 18.98 40.54
CA THR A 351 10.64 19.83 40.25
C THR A 351 11.55 19.20 39.20
N GLU A 352 12.39 19.99 38.55
CA GLU A 352 13.36 19.49 37.56
C GLU A 352 14.36 18.47 38.17
N GLU A 353 14.79 18.70 39.41
CA GLU A 353 15.63 17.74 40.12
C GLU A 353 14.92 16.41 40.35
N THR A 354 13.62 16.45 40.63
CA THR A 354 12.82 15.21 40.79
C THR A 354 12.58 14.54 39.45
N TRP A 355 12.37 15.31 38.37
CA TRP A 355 12.31 14.76 37.02
C TRP A 355 13.59 14.07 36.59
N ASP A 356 14.75 14.60 36.96
CA ASP A 356 16.05 13.97 36.71
C ASP A 356 16.14 12.59 37.40
N LEU A 357 15.79 12.50 38.69
CA LEU A 357 15.71 11.23 39.42
C LEU A 357 14.72 10.24 38.75
N ILE A 358 13.52 10.72 38.39
CA ILE A 358 12.49 9.90 37.74
C ILE A 358 12.99 9.33 36.43
N SER A 359 13.69 10.12 35.64
CA SER A 359 14.19 9.72 34.31
C SER A 359 15.26 8.62 34.40
N HIS A 360 16.03 8.60 35.50
CA HIS A 360 17.05 7.58 35.78
C HIS A 360 16.55 6.40 36.62
N GLY A 361 15.24 6.37 36.95
CA GLY A 361 14.66 5.28 37.76
C GLY A 361 15.09 5.34 39.23
N GLU A 362 15.43 6.51 39.72
CA GLU A 362 15.84 6.77 41.10
C GLU A 362 14.72 7.38 41.93
N VAL A 363 14.81 7.19 43.25
CA VAL A 363 13.88 7.77 44.22
C VAL A 363 14.63 8.37 45.40
N ARG A 364 14.10 9.41 45.95
CA ARG A 364 14.66 10.14 47.10
C ARG A 364 13.59 10.39 48.17
N LYS A 365 13.98 10.42 49.45
CA LYS A 365 13.11 10.81 50.53
C LYS A 365 12.42 12.14 50.25
N GLY A 366 11.13 12.22 50.53
CA GLY A 366 10.26 13.38 50.25
C GLY A 366 9.50 13.30 48.93
N MET A 367 9.86 12.43 48.00
CA MET A 367 9.09 12.20 46.78
C MET A 367 7.68 11.68 47.08
N THR A 368 6.72 12.05 46.25
CA THR A 368 5.33 11.57 46.34
C THR A 368 5.20 10.13 45.82
N THR A 369 4.08 9.49 46.18
CA THR A 369 3.75 8.17 45.60
C THR A 369 3.67 8.21 44.08
N ASP A 370 3.16 9.29 43.48
CA ASP A 370 3.07 9.43 42.04
C ASP A 370 4.45 9.58 41.38
N GLU A 371 5.33 10.37 41.97
CA GLU A 371 6.72 10.54 41.54
C GLU A 371 7.50 9.22 41.64
N CYS A 372 7.34 8.48 42.76
CA CYS A 372 7.96 7.15 42.89
C CYS A 372 7.41 6.15 41.87
N ARG A 373 6.12 6.22 41.53
CA ARG A 373 5.52 5.38 40.48
C ARG A 373 6.01 5.76 39.09
N LEU A 374 6.17 7.03 38.81
CA LEU A 374 6.78 7.50 37.55
C LEU A 374 8.22 6.98 37.42
N SER A 375 8.99 7.00 38.51
CA SER A 375 10.36 6.52 38.52
C SER A 375 10.44 5.01 38.33
N LEU A 376 9.83 4.23 39.23
CA LEU A 376 10.04 2.79 39.38
C LEU A 376 8.95 1.91 38.72
N GLY A 377 7.85 2.52 38.25
CA GLY A 377 6.67 1.78 37.80
C GLY A 377 5.76 1.37 38.98
N TYR A 378 4.84 0.44 38.70
CA TYR A 378 3.94 -0.07 39.73
C TYR A 378 4.66 -1.07 40.65
N PRO A 379 4.43 -0.99 42.01
CA PRO A 379 4.97 -1.95 42.94
C PRO A 379 4.33 -3.32 42.75
N ILE A 380 5.05 -4.39 43.10
CA ILE A 380 4.56 -5.77 43.06
C ILE A 380 3.44 -5.97 44.10
N ARG A 381 3.60 -5.35 45.26
CA ARG A 381 2.64 -5.39 46.36
C ARG A 381 2.60 -4.07 47.12
N VAL A 382 1.42 -3.66 47.55
CA VAL A 382 1.22 -2.52 48.44
C VAL A 382 0.59 -3.01 49.73
N HIS A 383 1.17 -2.68 50.87
CA HIS A 383 0.61 -2.88 52.19
C HIS A 383 0.22 -1.53 52.76
N LYS A 384 -1.06 -1.36 53.11
CA LYS A 384 -1.61 -0.12 53.70
C LYS A 384 -1.98 -0.38 55.16
N VAL A 385 -1.62 0.56 56.00
CA VAL A 385 -1.99 0.57 57.45
C VAL A 385 -2.83 1.80 57.74
N THR A 386 -3.74 1.68 58.71
CA THR A 386 -4.51 2.83 59.21
C THR A 386 -3.58 3.96 59.67
N GLY A 387 -3.96 5.23 59.41
CA GLY A 387 -3.15 6.37 59.77
C GLY A 387 -2.28 6.95 58.66
N GLY A 388 -2.50 6.57 57.38
CA GLY A 388 -1.82 7.13 56.22
C GLY A 388 -0.44 6.55 55.92
N TYR A 389 -0.14 5.40 56.50
CA TYR A 389 1.09 4.67 56.25
C TYR A 389 0.89 3.60 55.19
N GLU A 390 1.82 3.54 54.23
CA GLU A 390 1.86 2.47 53.21
C GLU A 390 3.28 2.06 52.88
N THR A 391 3.49 0.75 52.66
CA THR A 391 4.74 0.18 52.19
C THR A 391 4.55 -0.42 50.82
N TRP A 392 5.38 -0.02 49.85
CA TRP A 392 5.43 -0.50 48.49
C TRP A 392 6.59 -1.43 48.30
N TYR A 393 6.33 -2.63 47.79
CA TYR A 393 7.36 -3.67 47.57
C TYR A 393 7.70 -3.80 46.09
N TYR A 394 8.97 -3.70 45.79
CA TYR A 394 9.57 -3.95 44.49
C TYR A 394 10.49 -5.16 44.60
N GLN A 395 11.06 -5.69 43.49
CA GLN A 395 11.87 -6.89 43.47
C GLN A 395 13.10 -6.81 44.44
N ARG A 396 13.71 -5.63 44.56
CA ARG A 396 15.00 -5.45 45.27
C ARG A 396 14.95 -4.42 46.38
N LYS A 397 13.82 -3.75 46.58
CA LYS A 397 13.67 -2.70 47.60
C LYS A 397 12.22 -2.54 48.03
N SER A 398 12.03 -1.94 49.20
CA SER A 398 10.72 -1.45 49.62
C SER A 398 10.75 0.02 49.95
N LEU A 399 9.63 0.69 49.79
CA LEU A 399 9.45 2.12 50.03
C LEU A 399 8.34 2.31 51.05
N ASP A 400 8.67 3.01 52.16
CA ASP A 400 7.75 3.34 53.20
C ASP A 400 7.27 4.79 53.06
N PHE A 401 5.95 4.99 53.00
CA PHE A 401 5.32 6.27 52.81
C PHE A 401 4.50 6.67 54.04
N THR A 402 4.55 7.96 54.37
CA THR A 402 3.67 8.62 55.36
C THR A 402 2.91 9.74 54.64
N TYR A 403 1.59 9.70 54.64
CA TYR A 403 0.73 10.67 53.92
C TYR A 403 1.17 10.93 52.50
N LYS A 404 1.43 9.81 51.74
CA LYS A 404 1.89 9.82 50.35
C LYS A 404 3.28 10.42 50.08
N LYS A 405 4.06 10.69 51.13
CA LYS A 405 5.48 11.13 51.00
C LYS A 405 6.41 10.00 51.38
N LEU A 406 7.45 9.79 50.59
CA LEU A 406 8.48 8.78 50.82
C LEU A 406 9.33 9.16 52.03
N GLU A 407 9.35 8.30 53.05
CA GLU A 407 10.12 8.48 54.27
C GLU A 407 11.37 7.59 54.32
N ARG A 408 11.27 6.36 53.82
CA ARG A 408 12.38 5.39 53.90
C ARG A 408 12.45 4.53 52.66
N ILE A 409 13.67 4.19 52.28
CA ILE A 409 14.01 3.24 51.23
C ILE A 409 14.76 2.09 51.93
N ASN A 410 14.25 0.86 51.80
CA ASN A 410 14.83 -0.34 52.44
C ASN A 410 15.28 -1.33 51.40
#